data_0bbf034ac5a8c4163aa08a74dae99b60
#
_entry.id   0bbf034ac5a8c4163aa08a74dae99b60
#
_cell.length_a   1.000
_cell.length_b   1.000
_cell.length_c   1.000
_cell.angle_alpha   90.00
_cell.angle_beta   90.00
_cell.angle_gamma   90.00
#
_symmetry.space_group_name_H-M   'P 1'
#
loop_
_entity.id
_entity.type
_entity.pdbx_description
1 polymer ?
#
loop_
_entity_poly.entity_id
_entity_poly.type
_entity_poly.pdbx_seq_one_letter_code
_entity_poly.pdbx_strand_id
1 'polypeptide(L)'
;MLITERNTLTQTKLPRLSEFEIIADYFKDLTGQEGVALGIGDDAAIINLPLNSKAQLVVASDTLVEEVHFPGDASAYQVAQRALCVNLSDMAAMGAAPRWFTLALTLPQGKANEQWLKGFSDGLSEIAIAYNCALIGGDTTAGPLAITITMLGEVPLGEGLVRSGAANGDRVYVTGILGDGAAGLLAARKDKSLNCIDNTVSERLLLSFYKPHPKINIGLKIRALASACIDISDGLVADLGHICKSSGVD
;
A
#
# COMPACT_ATOMS: atom_id res chain seq x y z
N MET A 1 45.88 -40.34 21.79
CA MET A 1 45.09 -40.53 20.57
C MET A 1 43.76 -39.78 20.78
N LEU A 2 43.69 -38.54 20.35
CA LEU A 2 42.53 -37.70 20.50
C LEU A 2 41.75 -37.71 19.17
N ILE A 3 40.55 -38.27 19.18
CA ILE A 3 39.62 -38.28 18.03
C ILE A 3 38.69 -37.09 18.20
N THR A 4 38.80 -36.09 17.33
CA THR A 4 37.83 -34.97 17.20
C THR A 4 36.78 -35.35 16.16
N GLU A 5 35.56 -35.64 16.59
CA GLU A 5 34.41 -35.77 15.72
C GLU A 5 34.01 -34.38 15.21
N ARG A 6 34.01 -34.20 13.88
CA ARG A 6 33.40 -33.06 13.23
C ARG A 6 31.89 -33.29 13.15
N ASN A 7 31.16 -32.55 13.97
CA ASN A 7 29.69 -32.46 13.88
C ASN A 7 29.35 -31.69 12.62
N THR A 8 29.12 -32.36 11.49
CA THR A 8 28.52 -31.81 10.30
C THR A 8 27.02 -31.67 10.51
N LEU A 9 26.61 -30.51 11.04
CA LEU A 9 25.21 -30.10 10.97
C LEU A 9 24.85 -29.93 9.48
N THR A 10 24.22 -30.93 8.91
CA THR A 10 23.51 -30.82 7.64
C THR A 10 22.37 -29.82 7.83
N GLN A 11 22.61 -28.57 7.45
CA GLN A 11 21.52 -27.62 7.23
C GLN A 11 20.65 -28.21 6.11
N THR A 12 19.49 -28.75 6.48
CA THR A 12 18.41 -29.04 5.55
C THR A 12 18.02 -27.69 4.92
N LYS A 13 18.47 -27.43 3.69
CA LYS A 13 17.96 -26.33 2.89
C LYS A 13 16.46 -26.61 2.71
N LEU A 14 15.61 -25.81 3.34
CA LEU A 14 14.19 -25.77 3.00
C LEU A 14 14.08 -25.56 1.47
N PRO A 15 13.20 -26.29 0.79
CA PRO A 15 13.01 -26.12 -0.65
C PRO A 15 12.64 -24.65 -0.91
N ARG A 16 13.39 -24.04 -1.82
CA ARG A 16 13.15 -22.65 -2.23
C ARG A 16 12.00 -22.68 -3.24
N LEU A 17 10.87 -22.04 -2.90
CA LEU A 17 9.76 -21.87 -3.81
C LEU A 17 10.25 -21.13 -5.07
N SER A 18 9.86 -21.60 -6.25
CA SER A 18 10.03 -20.88 -7.51
C SER A 18 9.07 -19.70 -7.57
N GLU A 19 9.33 -18.73 -8.44
CA GLU A 19 8.44 -17.60 -8.70
C GLU A 19 7.01 -18.05 -9.00
N PHE A 20 6.85 -19.03 -9.88
CA PHE A 20 5.54 -19.54 -10.28
C PHE A 20 4.78 -20.22 -9.14
N GLU A 21 5.46 -20.95 -8.24
CA GLU A 21 4.87 -21.52 -7.03
C GLU A 21 4.39 -20.42 -6.08
N ILE A 22 5.19 -19.36 -5.87
CA ILE A 22 4.81 -18.21 -5.05
C ILE A 22 3.54 -17.55 -5.60
N ILE A 23 3.49 -17.29 -6.90
CA ILE A 23 2.33 -16.66 -7.54
C ILE A 23 1.08 -17.55 -7.41
N ALA A 24 1.22 -18.84 -7.67
CA ALA A 24 0.10 -19.79 -7.65
C ALA A 24 -0.46 -19.97 -6.22
N ASP A 25 0.42 -20.13 -5.22
CA ASP A 25 0.00 -20.51 -3.87
C ASP A 25 -0.48 -19.31 -3.02
N TYR A 26 0.00 -18.08 -3.33
CA TYR A 26 -0.24 -16.92 -2.45
C TYR A 26 -1.01 -15.77 -3.09
N PHE A 27 -1.07 -15.68 -4.41
CA PHE A 27 -1.61 -14.49 -5.08
C PHE A 27 -2.73 -14.78 -6.10
N LYS A 28 -2.81 -15.99 -6.64
CA LYS A 28 -3.77 -16.32 -7.70
C LYS A 28 -5.22 -16.06 -7.31
N ASP A 29 -5.59 -16.36 -6.07
CA ASP A 29 -6.97 -16.24 -5.58
C ASP A 29 -7.40 -14.80 -5.25
N LEU A 30 -6.49 -13.81 -5.33
CA LEU A 30 -6.78 -12.40 -5.09
C LEU A 30 -7.40 -11.68 -6.31
N THR A 31 -7.62 -12.38 -7.41
CA THR A 31 -8.11 -11.78 -8.69
C THR A 31 -9.62 -11.79 -8.88
N GLY A 32 -10.40 -12.26 -7.92
CA GLY A 32 -11.83 -12.56 -8.05
C GLY A 32 -12.79 -11.37 -8.13
N GLN A 33 -12.54 -10.35 -8.98
CA GLN A 33 -13.43 -9.18 -9.11
C GLN A 33 -14.11 -9.08 -10.47
N GLU A 34 -15.32 -8.47 -10.49
CA GLU A 34 -16.07 -8.13 -11.69
C GLU A 34 -15.24 -7.23 -12.62
N GLY A 35 -15.26 -7.54 -13.91
CA GLY A 35 -14.51 -6.81 -14.92
C GLY A 35 -13.15 -7.39 -15.28
N VAL A 36 -12.62 -8.35 -14.53
CA VAL A 36 -11.39 -9.06 -14.89
C VAL A 36 -11.75 -10.21 -15.85
N ALA A 37 -11.38 -10.07 -17.12
CA ALA A 37 -11.56 -11.12 -18.14
C ALA A 37 -10.43 -12.14 -18.10
N LEU A 38 -9.22 -11.71 -17.80
CA LEU A 38 -8.03 -12.53 -17.61
C LEU A 38 -7.21 -11.94 -16.46
N GLY A 39 -6.98 -12.73 -15.41
CA GLY A 39 -6.23 -12.32 -14.22
C GLY A 39 -4.80 -12.87 -14.17
N ILE A 40 -4.30 -13.17 -12.96
CA ILE A 40 -2.94 -13.69 -12.72
C ILE A 40 -2.75 -15.06 -13.39
N GLY A 41 -1.63 -15.24 -14.10
CA GLY A 41 -1.20 -16.50 -14.70
C GLY A 41 -0.90 -16.43 -16.19
N ASP A 42 -0.96 -15.24 -16.79
CA ASP A 42 -0.59 -14.97 -18.18
C ASP A 42 0.36 -13.76 -18.23
N ASP A 43 0.89 -13.40 -19.43
CA ASP A 43 1.82 -12.29 -19.64
C ASP A 43 1.19 -10.93 -19.29
N ALA A 44 -0.14 -10.80 -19.37
CA ALA A 44 -0.88 -9.59 -19.02
C ALA A 44 -2.30 -9.89 -18.53
N ALA A 45 -2.84 -9.01 -17.70
CA ALA A 45 -4.25 -9.00 -17.32
C ALA A 45 -5.11 -8.33 -18.40
N ILE A 46 -6.35 -8.84 -18.61
CA ILE A 46 -7.36 -8.22 -19.47
C ILE A 46 -8.51 -7.73 -18.61
N ILE A 47 -8.77 -6.42 -18.69
CA ILE A 47 -9.82 -5.73 -17.92
C ILE A 47 -10.91 -5.26 -18.87
N ASN A 48 -12.15 -5.67 -18.66
CA ASN A 48 -13.30 -5.18 -19.40
C ASN A 48 -13.71 -3.80 -18.84
N LEU A 49 -13.29 -2.74 -19.53
CA LEU A 49 -13.88 -1.42 -19.31
C LEU A 49 -15.15 -1.33 -20.15
N PRO A 50 -16.26 -0.84 -19.62
CA PRO A 50 -17.46 -0.61 -20.40
C PRO A 50 -17.16 0.37 -21.55
N LEU A 51 -17.34 -0.04 -22.80
CA LEU A 51 -17.01 0.72 -24.02
C LEU A 51 -17.73 2.09 -24.12
N ASN A 52 -18.80 2.28 -23.34
CA ASN A 52 -19.55 3.52 -23.25
C ASN A 52 -19.45 4.17 -21.86
N SER A 53 -18.44 3.80 -21.08
CA SER A 53 -18.25 4.34 -19.74
C SER A 53 -17.97 5.83 -19.81
N LYS A 54 -18.77 6.62 -19.10
CA LYS A 54 -18.46 8.01 -18.79
C LYS A 54 -17.42 8.13 -17.66
N ALA A 55 -16.61 7.10 -17.46
CA ALA A 55 -15.59 7.04 -16.44
C ALA A 55 -14.19 7.21 -17.01
N GLN A 56 -13.29 7.75 -16.20
CA GLN A 56 -11.86 7.82 -16.45
C GLN A 56 -11.13 6.85 -15.52
N LEU A 57 -10.08 6.22 -16.02
CA LEU A 57 -9.17 5.39 -15.23
C LEU A 57 -8.20 6.31 -14.46
N VAL A 58 -8.07 6.08 -13.16
CA VAL A 58 -7.07 6.72 -12.32
C VAL A 58 -6.00 5.69 -12.00
N VAL A 59 -4.73 6.05 -12.17
CA VAL A 59 -3.58 5.18 -11.95
C VAL A 59 -2.59 5.87 -11.03
N ALA A 60 -2.23 5.24 -9.92
CA ALA A 60 -1.18 5.68 -8.99
C ALA A 60 -0.20 4.55 -8.74
N SER A 61 1.03 4.87 -8.35
CA SER A 61 2.04 3.86 -8.06
C SER A 61 2.99 4.35 -6.98
N ASP A 62 3.09 3.58 -5.89
CA ASP A 62 4.01 3.81 -4.78
C ASP A 62 4.92 2.62 -4.53
N THR A 63 6.14 2.91 -4.10
CA THR A 63 7.13 1.91 -3.72
C THR A 63 7.53 2.06 -2.26
N LEU A 64 7.41 0.98 -1.49
CA LEU A 64 7.93 0.88 -0.13
C LEU A 64 9.22 0.05 -0.12
N VAL A 65 10.25 0.60 0.51
CA VAL A 65 11.57 -0.04 0.65
C VAL A 65 11.87 -0.25 2.13
N GLU A 66 12.35 -1.44 2.48
CA GLU A 66 12.80 -1.79 3.83
C GLU A 66 13.86 -0.80 4.34
N GLU A 67 13.83 -0.48 5.62
CA GLU A 67 14.69 0.50 6.32
C GLU A 67 14.52 1.96 5.85
N VAL A 68 13.78 2.20 4.77
CA VAL A 68 13.41 3.55 4.32
C VAL A 68 11.99 3.88 4.79
N HIS A 69 11.02 3.05 4.40
CA HIS A 69 9.59 3.30 4.62
C HIS A 69 9.00 2.48 5.76
N PHE A 70 9.71 1.46 6.23
CA PHE A 70 9.33 0.62 7.38
C PHE A 70 10.57 -0.08 7.96
N PRO A 71 10.60 -0.39 9.28
CA PRO A 71 11.71 -1.11 9.91
C PRO A 71 11.86 -2.54 9.40
N GLY A 72 13.09 -3.07 9.37
CA GLY A 72 13.40 -4.42 8.89
C GLY A 72 12.84 -5.56 9.75
N ASP A 73 12.44 -5.29 11.00
CA ASP A 73 11.77 -6.22 11.90
C ASP A 73 10.23 -6.18 11.80
N ALA A 74 9.67 -5.35 10.91
CA ALA A 74 8.25 -5.32 10.64
C ALA A 74 7.74 -6.65 10.10
N SER A 75 6.56 -7.10 10.57
CA SER A 75 5.97 -8.33 10.07
C SER A 75 5.52 -8.19 8.62
N ALA A 76 5.62 -9.28 7.86
CA ALA A 76 5.18 -9.32 6.46
C ALA A 76 3.72 -8.86 6.30
N TYR A 77 2.86 -9.27 7.24
CA TYR A 77 1.45 -8.89 7.31
C TYR A 77 1.25 -7.37 7.42
N GLN A 78 1.96 -6.73 8.37
CA GLN A 78 1.88 -5.27 8.55
C GLN A 78 2.44 -4.49 7.36
N VAL A 79 3.55 -4.98 6.79
CA VAL A 79 4.16 -4.35 5.61
C VAL A 79 3.22 -4.40 4.40
N ALA A 80 2.54 -5.53 4.19
CA ALA A 80 1.53 -5.69 3.14
C ALA A 80 0.35 -4.74 3.32
N GLN A 81 -0.19 -4.66 4.54
CA GLN A 81 -1.29 -3.73 4.86
C GLN A 81 -0.88 -2.28 4.56
N ARG A 82 0.31 -1.86 5.02
CA ARG A 82 0.81 -0.52 4.77
C ARG A 82 0.97 -0.24 3.28
N ALA A 83 1.59 -1.17 2.54
CA ALA A 83 1.85 -0.99 1.12
C ALA A 83 0.55 -0.75 0.32
N LEU A 84 -0.51 -1.50 0.61
CA LEU A 84 -1.79 -1.30 -0.08
C LEU A 84 -2.54 -0.07 0.43
N CYS A 85 -2.50 0.22 1.74
CA CYS A 85 -3.19 1.38 2.31
C CYS A 85 -2.66 2.73 1.81
N VAL A 86 -1.33 2.88 1.60
CA VAL A 86 -0.78 4.14 1.09
C VAL A 86 -1.21 4.38 -0.36
N ASN A 87 -1.19 3.37 -1.22
CA ASN A 87 -1.71 3.47 -2.59
C ASN A 87 -3.23 3.75 -2.65
N LEU A 88 -4.00 3.21 -1.70
CA LEU A 88 -5.43 3.53 -1.56
C LEU A 88 -5.65 4.97 -1.10
N SER A 89 -4.67 5.59 -0.40
CA SER A 89 -4.74 7.00 -0.02
C SER A 89 -4.75 7.90 -1.25
N ASP A 90 -3.94 7.61 -2.27
CA ASP A 90 -3.97 8.33 -3.56
C ASP A 90 -5.33 8.21 -4.24
N MET A 91 -5.93 7.02 -4.25
CA MET A 91 -7.28 6.85 -4.79
C MET A 91 -8.31 7.69 -4.04
N ALA A 92 -8.19 7.80 -2.71
CA ALA A 92 -9.06 8.65 -1.91
C ALA A 92 -8.87 10.13 -2.25
N ALA A 93 -7.62 10.60 -2.39
CA ALA A 93 -7.30 11.97 -2.76
C ALA A 93 -7.82 12.35 -4.15
N MET A 94 -7.80 11.42 -5.10
CA MET A 94 -8.34 11.60 -6.44
C MET A 94 -9.87 11.44 -6.52
N GLY A 95 -10.54 11.09 -5.41
CA GLY A 95 -11.98 10.77 -5.40
C GLY A 95 -12.32 9.55 -6.24
N ALA A 96 -11.36 8.63 -6.44
CA ALA A 96 -11.51 7.46 -7.28
C ALA A 96 -11.99 6.24 -6.47
N ALA A 97 -12.82 5.42 -7.10
CA ALA A 97 -13.16 4.10 -6.58
C ALA A 97 -12.03 3.12 -6.96
N PRO A 98 -11.31 2.53 -6.00
CA PRO A 98 -10.29 1.54 -6.30
C PRO A 98 -10.92 0.30 -6.95
N ARG A 99 -10.22 -0.31 -7.91
CA ARG A 99 -10.70 -1.50 -8.64
C ARG A 99 -9.66 -2.61 -8.67
N TRP A 100 -8.47 -2.29 -9.15
CA TRP A 100 -7.43 -3.29 -9.40
C TRP A 100 -6.08 -2.75 -8.96
N PHE A 101 -5.15 -3.66 -8.73
CA PHE A 101 -3.76 -3.30 -8.53
C PHE A 101 -2.82 -4.37 -9.07
N THR A 102 -1.59 -3.98 -9.38
CA THR A 102 -0.47 -4.87 -9.65
C THR A 102 0.54 -4.78 -8.52
N LEU A 103 1.33 -5.84 -8.33
CA LEU A 103 2.35 -5.94 -7.31
C LEU A 103 3.69 -6.31 -7.95
N ALA A 104 4.68 -5.42 -7.90
CA ALA A 104 6.06 -5.80 -8.15
C ALA A 104 6.80 -5.96 -6.82
N LEU A 105 7.20 -7.20 -6.53
CA LEU A 105 7.78 -7.60 -5.24
C LEU A 105 9.24 -8.02 -5.42
N THR A 106 10.16 -7.27 -4.84
CA THR A 106 11.56 -7.67 -4.73
C THR A 106 11.82 -8.26 -3.36
N LEU A 107 12.33 -9.50 -3.31
CA LEU A 107 12.51 -10.26 -2.06
C LEU A 107 13.97 -10.62 -1.82
N PRO A 108 14.52 -10.35 -0.61
CA PRO A 108 15.80 -10.92 -0.19
C PRO A 108 15.66 -12.42 0.07
N GLN A 109 16.72 -13.16 -0.20
CA GLN A 109 16.73 -14.62 -0.07
C GLN A 109 16.24 -15.12 1.30
N GLY A 110 16.51 -14.39 2.39
CA GLY A 110 16.11 -14.77 3.75
C GLY A 110 14.61 -14.61 4.03
N LYS A 111 13.90 -13.80 3.24
CA LYS A 111 12.45 -13.56 3.38
C LYS A 111 11.60 -14.34 2.37
N ALA A 112 12.20 -14.95 1.36
CA ALA A 112 11.51 -15.81 0.39
C ALA A 112 11.20 -17.20 0.98
N ASN A 113 10.37 -17.25 2.02
CA ASN A 113 9.94 -18.46 2.71
C ASN A 113 8.43 -18.44 2.95
N GLU A 114 7.87 -19.62 3.20
CA GLU A 114 6.42 -19.85 3.36
C GLU A 114 5.79 -18.93 4.42
N GLN A 115 6.41 -18.80 5.60
CA GLN A 115 5.87 -18.00 6.69
C GLN A 115 5.76 -16.52 6.32
N TRP A 116 6.80 -15.95 5.70
CA TRP A 116 6.81 -14.56 5.29
C TRP A 116 5.80 -14.31 4.16
N LEU A 117 5.79 -15.18 3.13
CA LEU A 117 4.91 -15.06 1.98
C LEU A 117 3.44 -15.20 2.37
N LYS A 118 3.13 -16.16 3.25
CA LYS A 118 1.76 -16.30 3.77
C LYS A 118 1.33 -15.06 4.55
N GLY A 119 2.15 -14.56 5.47
CA GLY A 119 1.84 -13.35 6.24
C GLY A 119 1.62 -12.13 5.32
N PHE A 120 2.47 -11.97 4.30
CA PHE A 120 2.34 -10.90 3.31
C PHE A 120 1.03 -11.01 2.50
N SER A 121 0.73 -12.19 1.99
CA SER A 121 -0.50 -12.47 1.24
C SER A 121 -1.76 -12.25 2.11
N ASP A 122 -1.76 -12.71 3.35
CA ASP A 122 -2.88 -12.53 4.28
C ASP A 122 -3.14 -11.03 4.55
N GLY A 123 -2.08 -10.25 4.82
CA GLY A 123 -2.18 -8.81 5.03
C GLY A 123 -2.67 -8.04 3.80
N LEU A 124 -2.20 -8.42 2.62
CA LEU A 124 -2.62 -7.83 1.35
C LEU A 124 -4.10 -8.14 1.08
N SER A 125 -4.50 -9.40 1.27
CA SER A 125 -5.87 -9.89 1.06
C SER A 125 -6.88 -9.18 1.96
N GLU A 126 -6.55 -8.98 3.24
CA GLU A 126 -7.43 -8.28 4.17
C GLU A 126 -7.79 -6.88 3.68
N ILE A 127 -6.79 -6.10 3.24
CA ILE A 127 -7.02 -4.75 2.75
C ILE A 127 -7.72 -4.77 1.39
N ALA A 128 -7.34 -5.67 0.48
CA ALA A 128 -7.97 -5.80 -0.83
C ALA A 128 -9.48 -6.09 -0.72
N ILE A 129 -9.86 -7.00 0.18
CA ILE A 129 -11.27 -7.31 0.47
C ILE A 129 -11.99 -6.11 1.09
N ALA A 130 -11.37 -5.45 2.09
CA ALA A 130 -11.99 -4.32 2.80
C ALA A 130 -12.28 -3.13 1.88
N TYR A 131 -11.46 -2.91 0.86
CA TYR A 131 -11.60 -1.81 -0.10
C TYR A 131 -12.09 -2.25 -1.48
N ASN A 132 -12.51 -3.51 -1.62
CA ASN A 132 -13.09 -4.08 -2.84
C ASN A 132 -12.22 -3.84 -4.08
N CYS A 133 -10.92 -4.14 -3.96
CA CYS A 133 -9.97 -4.10 -5.06
C CYS A 133 -9.25 -5.45 -5.24
N ALA A 134 -8.81 -5.75 -6.46
CA ALA A 134 -8.23 -7.05 -6.81
C ALA A 134 -6.80 -6.93 -7.32
N LEU A 135 -5.92 -7.85 -6.88
CA LEU A 135 -4.63 -8.07 -7.51
C LEU A 135 -4.83 -8.73 -8.87
N ILE A 136 -4.33 -8.10 -9.94
CA ILE A 136 -4.51 -8.57 -11.33
C ILE A 136 -3.22 -8.98 -12.01
N GLY A 137 -2.08 -8.82 -11.37
CA GLY A 137 -0.78 -9.20 -11.90
C GLY A 137 0.38 -8.53 -11.19
N GLY A 138 1.57 -8.67 -11.75
CA GLY A 138 2.78 -8.09 -11.20
C GLY A 138 4.04 -8.87 -11.57
N ASP A 139 5.07 -8.71 -10.76
CA ASP A 139 6.36 -9.35 -10.93
C ASP A 139 6.96 -9.74 -9.58
N THR A 140 7.81 -10.75 -9.54
CA THR A 140 8.54 -11.16 -8.34
C THR A 140 10.00 -11.44 -8.67
N THR A 141 10.91 -10.69 -8.05
CA THR A 141 12.34 -10.83 -8.31
C THR A 141 13.16 -10.90 -7.02
N ALA A 142 14.42 -11.33 -7.13
CA ALA A 142 15.34 -11.39 -5.99
C ALA A 142 16.10 -10.07 -5.84
N GLY A 143 16.22 -9.58 -4.59
CA GLY A 143 16.95 -8.36 -4.28
C GLY A 143 16.64 -7.83 -2.88
N PRO A 144 17.02 -6.60 -2.53
CA PRO A 144 16.57 -5.93 -1.31
C PRO A 144 15.05 -5.82 -1.28
N LEU A 145 14.44 -5.95 -0.08
CA LEU A 145 12.99 -5.90 0.03
C LEU A 145 12.44 -4.55 -0.45
N ALA A 146 11.71 -4.61 -1.55
CA ALA A 146 10.97 -3.49 -2.11
C ALA A 146 9.60 -3.98 -2.61
N ILE A 147 8.58 -3.17 -2.39
CA ILE A 147 7.19 -3.50 -2.71
C ILE A 147 6.64 -2.32 -3.50
N THR A 148 6.39 -2.53 -4.78
CA THR A 148 5.74 -1.54 -5.64
C THR A 148 4.32 -1.99 -5.94
N ILE A 149 3.35 -1.15 -5.62
CA ILE A 149 1.95 -1.37 -5.99
C ILE A 149 1.57 -0.30 -7.00
N THR A 150 1.00 -0.72 -8.13
CA THR A 150 0.33 0.19 -9.05
C THR A 150 -1.17 -0.03 -8.91
N MET A 151 -1.87 0.97 -8.39
CA MET A 151 -3.32 0.95 -8.17
C MET A 151 -4.06 1.55 -9.37
N LEU A 152 -5.16 0.91 -9.75
CA LEU A 152 -6.07 1.37 -10.79
C LEU A 152 -7.45 1.58 -10.18
N GLY A 153 -8.02 2.76 -10.40
CA GLY A 153 -9.35 3.12 -9.92
C GLY A 153 -10.15 3.83 -10.99
N GLU A 154 -11.42 4.07 -10.71
CA GLU A 154 -12.36 4.74 -11.63
C GLU A 154 -12.93 6.00 -10.98
N VAL A 155 -13.10 7.02 -11.82
CA VAL A 155 -13.79 8.27 -11.49
C VAL A 155 -14.71 8.63 -12.64
N PRO A 156 -15.90 9.24 -12.42
CA PRO A 156 -16.72 9.76 -13.49
C PRO A 156 -15.96 10.81 -14.30
N LEU A 157 -16.27 10.91 -15.58
CA LEU A 157 -15.58 11.81 -16.50
C LEU A 157 -15.62 13.26 -16.01
N GLY A 158 -14.45 13.85 -15.76
CA GLY A 158 -14.29 15.24 -15.31
C GLY A 158 -14.57 15.47 -13.83
N GLU A 159 -14.81 14.43 -13.03
CA GLU A 159 -15.07 14.54 -11.58
C GLU A 159 -13.86 14.17 -10.71
N GLY A 160 -12.72 13.84 -11.31
CA GLY A 160 -11.50 13.54 -10.56
C GLY A 160 -11.04 14.75 -9.74
N LEU A 161 -10.81 14.54 -8.45
CA LEU A 161 -10.17 15.55 -7.61
C LEU A 161 -8.71 15.70 -8.00
N VAL A 162 -8.21 16.93 -7.98
CA VAL A 162 -6.84 17.28 -8.35
C VAL A 162 -6.24 18.26 -7.33
N ARG A 163 -4.94 18.44 -7.37
CA ARG A 163 -4.23 19.39 -6.49
C ARG A 163 -4.48 20.86 -6.86
N SER A 164 -4.90 21.14 -8.09
CA SER A 164 -5.20 22.49 -8.58
C SER A 164 -6.68 22.83 -8.39
N GLY A 165 -6.98 24.14 -8.30
CA GLY A 165 -8.35 24.64 -8.23
C GLY A 165 -8.73 25.33 -6.92
N ALA A 166 -7.83 25.31 -5.92
CA ALA A 166 -8.03 26.08 -4.69
C ALA A 166 -7.98 27.60 -4.97
N ALA A 167 -8.77 28.36 -4.23
CA ALA A 167 -8.85 29.81 -4.33
C ALA A 167 -8.65 30.48 -2.97
N ASN A 168 -8.24 31.74 -2.98
CA ASN A 168 -8.12 32.53 -1.75
C ASN A 168 -9.47 32.62 -1.02
N GLY A 169 -9.47 32.23 0.24
CA GLY A 169 -10.67 32.16 1.08
C GLY A 169 -11.26 30.77 1.22
N ASP A 170 -10.75 29.76 0.50
CA ASP A 170 -11.14 28.40 0.68
C ASP A 170 -10.74 27.91 2.08
N ARG A 171 -11.57 27.03 2.64
CA ARG A 171 -11.31 26.44 3.97
C ARG A 171 -10.54 25.14 3.80
N VAL A 172 -9.47 24.99 4.60
CA VAL A 172 -8.68 23.78 4.67
C VAL A 172 -9.33 22.78 5.64
N TYR A 173 -9.57 21.57 5.17
CA TYR A 173 -10.09 20.44 5.98
C TYR A 173 -9.10 19.29 5.94
N VAL A 174 -8.97 18.60 7.07
CA VAL A 174 -8.14 17.40 7.21
C VAL A 174 -8.98 16.25 7.72
N THR A 175 -8.81 15.08 7.12
CA THR A 175 -9.48 13.84 7.55
C THR A 175 -8.56 13.02 8.47
N GLY A 176 -8.98 12.78 9.70
CA GLY A 176 -8.17 12.01 10.67
C GLY A 176 -7.36 12.90 11.62
N ILE A 177 -6.34 12.30 12.23
CA ILE A 177 -5.51 12.94 13.25
C ILE A 177 -4.11 13.14 12.69
N LEU A 178 -3.65 14.39 12.67
CA LEU A 178 -2.30 14.74 12.25
C LEU A 178 -1.28 14.25 13.27
N GLY A 179 -0.17 13.72 12.75
CA GLY A 179 0.95 13.26 13.57
C GLY A 179 0.90 11.79 13.99
N ASP A 180 -0.27 11.13 13.96
CA ASP A 180 -0.39 9.71 14.36
C ASP A 180 0.50 8.78 13.50
N GLY A 181 0.62 9.02 12.21
CA GLY A 181 1.49 8.25 11.33
C GLY A 181 2.98 8.42 11.67
N ALA A 182 3.43 9.65 11.91
CA ALA A 182 4.80 9.95 12.30
C ALA A 182 5.14 9.37 13.69
N ALA A 183 4.23 9.55 14.67
CA ALA A 183 4.40 8.95 16.00
C ALA A 183 4.38 7.42 15.92
N GLY A 184 3.57 6.84 15.02
CA GLY A 184 3.55 5.41 14.76
C GLY A 184 4.84 4.88 14.16
N LEU A 185 5.52 5.65 13.30
CA LEU A 185 6.86 5.32 12.82
C LEU A 185 7.88 5.31 13.97
N LEU A 186 7.84 6.30 14.87
CA LEU A 186 8.70 6.30 16.06
C LEU A 186 8.43 5.08 16.95
N ALA A 187 7.15 4.72 17.16
CA ALA A 187 6.78 3.50 17.89
C ALA A 187 7.28 2.24 17.19
N ALA A 188 7.16 2.14 15.86
CA ALA A 188 7.66 1.02 15.08
C ALA A 188 9.20 0.88 15.16
N ARG A 189 9.90 2.00 15.25
CA ARG A 189 11.36 2.05 15.45
C ARG A 189 11.78 1.89 16.92
N LYS A 190 10.82 1.71 17.84
CA LYS A 190 11.08 1.61 19.30
C LYS A 190 11.87 2.79 19.84
N ASP A 191 11.53 4.00 19.35
CA ASP A 191 12.22 5.22 19.72
C ASP A 191 12.04 5.54 21.20
N LYS A 192 13.13 5.92 21.88
CA LYS A 192 13.15 6.20 23.32
C LYS A 192 12.27 7.38 23.74
N SER A 193 11.94 8.29 22.83
CA SER A 193 11.06 9.43 23.11
C SER A 193 9.63 8.97 23.47
N LEU A 194 9.25 7.74 23.09
CA LEU A 194 7.93 7.18 23.37
C LEU A 194 7.90 6.24 24.60
N ASN A 195 8.99 6.13 25.36
CA ASN A 195 9.03 5.25 26.55
C ASN A 195 8.02 5.62 27.66
N CYS A 196 7.46 6.83 27.61
CA CYS A 196 6.49 7.32 28.62
C CYS A 196 5.03 7.10 28.22
N ILE A 197 4.74 6.60 27.01
CA ILE A 197 3.35 6.32 26.59
C ILE A 197 2.91 4.94 27.04
N ASP A 198 1.61 4.78 27.33
CA ASP A 198 1.06 3.47 27.67
C ASP A 198 0.95 2.54 26.43
N ASN A 199 0.77 1.27 26.69
CA ASN A 199 0.72 0.24 25.64
C ASN A 199 -0.47 0.48 24.68
N THR A 200 -1.63 0.92 25.18
CA THR A 200 -2.83 1.15 24.36
C THR A 200 -2.58 2.28 23.35
N VAL A 201 -1.93 3.36 23.78
CA VAL A 201 -1.52 4.45 22.89
C VAL A 201 -0.50 3.96 21.88
N SER A 202 0.50 3.19 22.33
CA SER A 202 1.52 2.63 21.44
C SER A 202 0.90 1.73 20.36
N GLU A 203 -0.01 0.83 20.71
CA GLU A 203 -0.73 -0.04 19.77
C GLU A 203 -1.54 0.77 18.75
N ARG A 204 -2.24 1.81 19.18
CA ARG A 204 -3.00 2.72 18.30
C ARG A 204 -2.07 3.44 17.31
N LEU A 205 -0.92 3.91 17.76
CA LEU A 205 0.07 4.57 16.90
C LEU A 205 0.67 3.59 15.90
N LEU A 206 1.04 2.38 16.33
CA LEU A 206 1.51 1.33 15.44
C LEU A 206 0.46 0.97 14.37
N LEU A 207 -0.81 0.88 14.78
CA LEU A 207 -1.91 0.65 13.83
C LEU A 207 -2.03 1.79 12.83
N SER A 208 -1.91 3.05 13.26
CA SER A 208 -1.97 4.22 12.38
C SER A 208 -0.82 4.24 11.37
N PHE A 209 0.33 3.68 11.71
CA PHE A 209 1.47 3.56 10.81
C PHE A 209 1.37 2.38 9.85
N TYR A 210 1.10 1.17 10.37
CA TYR A 210 1.09 -0.04 9.55
C TYR A 210 -0.21 -0.26 8.77
N LYS A 211 -1.33 0.24 9.28
CA LYS A 211 -2.64 0.16 8.65
C LYS A 211 -3.33 1.52 8.66
N PRO A 212 -2.73 2.54 7.99
CA PRO A 212 -3.41 3.82 7.85
C PRO A 212 -4.78 3.61 7.20
N HIS A 213 -5.76 4.40 7.60
CA HIS A 213 -7.14 4.24 7.11
C HIS A 213 -7.39 5.11 5.87
N PRO A 214 -7.33 4.57 4.64
CA PRO A 214 -7.63 5.30 3.42
C PRO A 214 -9.06 5.85 3.44
N LYS A 215 -9.22 7.12 3.11
CA LYS A 215 -10.51 7.83 3.23
C LYS A 215 -11.35 7.75 1.96
N ILE A 216 -11.39 6.57 1.30
CA ILE A 216 -12.08 6.34 0.02
C ILE A 216 -13.51 6.89 0.06
N ASN A 217 -14.31 6.54 1.06
CA ASN A 217 -15.70 6.98 1.17
C ASN A 217 -15.85 8.51 1.29
N ILE A 218 -14.85 9.18 1.88
CA ILE A 218 -14.83 10.63 1.96
C ILE A 218 -14.47 11.20 0.58
N GLY A 219 -13.38 10.73 -0.04
CA GLY A 219 -12.96 11.15 -1.37
C GLY A 219 -14.10 11.06 -2.39
N LEU A 220 -14.81 9.93 -2.43
CA LEU A 220 -15.97 9.75 -3.32
C LEU A 220 -17.09 10.79 -3.09
N LYS A 221 -17.33 11.20 -1.85
CA LYS A 221 -18.40 12.13 -1.50
C LYS A 221 -18.05 13.60 -1.75
N ILE A 222 -16.77 13.96 -1.66
CA ILE A 222 -16.34 15.36 -1.76
C ILE A 222 -16.03 15.81 -3.20
N ARG A 223 -16.11 14.92 -4.19
CA ARG A 223 -15.83 15.24 -5.61
C ARG A 223 -16.52 16.51 -6.11
N ALA A 224 -17.78 16.69 -5.78
CA ALA A 224 -18.54 17.88 -6.19
C ALA A 224 -18.46 19.06 -5.21
N LEU A 225 -17.67 18.93 -4.13
CA LEU A 225 -17.65 19.90 -3.03
C LEU A 225 -16.27 20.53 -2.83
N ALA A 226 -15.20 19.76 -3.04
CA ALA A 226 -13.84 20.22 -2.84
C ALA A 226 -13.31 20.90 -4.10
N SER A 227 -12.67 22.05 -3.94
CA SER A 227 -11.98 22.79 -5.01
C SER A 227 -10.63 22.16 -5.36
N ALA A 228 -9.95 21.57 -4.36
CA ALA A 228 -8.69 20.83 -4.53
C ALA A 228 -8.58 19.74 -3.47
N CYS A 229 -7.77 18.72 -3.73
CA CYS A 229 -7.52 17.63 -2.80
C CYS A 229 -6.11 17.06 -2.98
N ILE A 230 -5.53 16.60 -1.89
CA ILE A 230 -4.26 15.87 -1.83
C ILE A 230 -4.33 14.91 -0.63
N ASP A 231 -3.63 13.81 -0.66
CA ASP A 231 -3.40 13.02 0.55
C ASP A 231 -2.26 13.64 1.39
N ILE A 232 -2.14 13.25 2.65
CA ILE A 232 -1.07 13.73 3.54
C ILE A 232 -0.04 12.63 3.71
N SER A 233 1.10 12.77 3.05
CA SER A 233 2.23 11.84 3.08
C SER A 233 3.47 12.41 3.76
N ASP A 234 3.85 13.64 3.43
CA ASP A 234 5.03 14.34 3.97
C ASP A 234 4.70 15.30 5.11
N GLY A 235 3.41 15.52 5.36
CA GLY A 235 2.89 16.35 6.42
C GLY A 235 2.10 17.55 5.91
N LEU A 236 1.16 18.01 6.73
CA LEU A 236 0.18 19.02 6.35
C LEU A 236 0.78 20.24 5.64
N VAL A 237 1.88 20.79 6.14
CA VAL A 237 2.48 22.02 5.60
C VAL A 237 3.07 21.78 4.20
N ALA A 238 3.77 20.67 4.02
CA ALA A 238 4.37 20.30 2.74
C ALA A 238 3.29 20.04 1.69
N ASP A 239 2.30 19.20 2.04
CA ASP A 239 1.26 18.77 1.12
C ASP A 239 0.28 19.90 0.78
N LEU A 240 -0.08 20.76 1.75
CA LEU A 240 -0.83 21.99 1.49
C LEU A 240 -0.06 22.95 0.57
N GLY A 241 1.27 23.04 0.73
CA GLY A 241 2.13 23.81 -0.16
C GLY A 241 2.06 23.34 -1.61
N HIS A 242 1.87 22.02 -1.86
CA HIS A 242 1.63 21.49 -3.21
C HIS A 242 0.29 21.94 -3.78
N ILE A 243 -0.78 21.99 -2.98
CA ILE A 243 -2.08 22.56 -3.41
C ILE A 243 -1.92 24.04 -3.75
N CYS A 244 -1.31 24.84 -2.87
CA CYS A 244 -1.11 26.25 -3.09
C CYS A 244 -0.35 26.50 -4.40
N LYS A 245 0.78 25.82 -4.58
CA LYS A 245 1.60 25.92 -5.80
C LYS A 245 0.83 25.53 -7.05
N SER A 246 0.09 24.41 -7.02
CA SER A 246 -0.67 23.93 -8.18
C SER A 246 -1.86 24.81 -8.52
N SER A 247 -2.38 25.55 -7.54
CA SER A 247 -3.53 26.46 -7.67
C SER A 247 -3.12 27.91 -7.94
N GLY A 248 -1.83 28.28 -7.80
CA GLY A 248 -1.34 29.64 -7.93
C GLY A 248 -1.84 30.58 -6.83
N VAL A 249 -1.98 30.07 -5.60
CA VAL A 249 -2.39 30.81 -4.40
C VAL A 249 -1.34 30.67 -3.29
N ASP A 250 -1.37 31.57 -2.29
CA ASP A 250 -0.48 31.57 -1.12
C ASP A 250 -1.18 30.99 0.11
#